data_e69e0d10999e75d6fa2a7716b224d261
#
_entry.id   e69e0d10999e75d6fa2a7716b224d261
#
_cell.length_a   1.000
_cell.length_b   1.000
_cell.length_c   1.000
_cell.angle_alpha   90.00
_cell.angle_beta   90.00
_cell.angle_gamma   90.00
#
_symmetry.space_group_name_H-M   'P 1'
#
loop_
_entity.id
_entity.type
_entity.pdbx_description
1 polymer ?
#
loop_
_entity_poly.entity_id
_entity_poly.type
_entity_poly.pdbx_seq_one_letter_code
_entity_poly.pdbx_strand_id
1 'polypeptide(L)'
;KNVKRIGGRWIILRGSHIQIDKTARIHLKAQFSMGNRRVISSPNVTKLQMDKWTTLIVNGKFDMNENTNIWITHSGSLILNSGFINEDVTITCAKRIIIGKNAHIARGVVIRDYDGHYIEDASYRTAKPITIGDNVWIGYRAMILKGVTIGNNSVVAANSVVTKNVPPNCIVAGNPAKIIRSGINWRSKQ
;
A
#
# COMPACT_ATOMS: atom_id res chain seq x y z
N LYS A 1 22.72 0.90 -6.84
CA LYS A 1 22.99 1.76 -8.01
C LYS A 1 21.73 2.20 -8.81
N ASN A 2 20.56 1.62 -8.59
CA ASN A 2 19.35 1.86 -9.40
C ASN A 2 18.32 2.80 -8.72
N VAL A 3 18.74 3.56 -7.70
CA VAL A 3 17.89 4.55 -7.04
C VAL A 3 18.11 5.91 -7.68
N LYS A 4 17.13 6.38 -8.47
CA LYS A 4 17.11 7.74 -8.98
C LYS A 4 16.46 8.66 -7.94
N ARG A 5 17.24 9.56 -7.35
CA ARG A 5 16.72 10.58 -6.45
C ARG A 5 16.50 11.88 -7.23
N ILE A 6 15.28 12.39 -7.19
CA ILE A 6 14.90 13.68 -7.74
C ILE A 6 14.38 14.51 -6.58
N GLY A 7 15.30 15.06 -5.77
CA GLY A 7 14.95 15.84 -4.57
C GLY A 7 14.45 15.03 -3.38
N GLY A 8 14.31 13.70 -3.49
CA GLY A 8 13.80 12.85 -2.43
C GLY A 8 14.86 12.34 -1.46
N ARG A 9 14.45 12.04 -0.22
CA ARG A 9 15.29 11.46 0.83
C ARG A 9 14.78 10.07 1.20
N TRP A 10 15.66 9.08 1.28
CA TRP A 10 15.35 7.76 1.83
C TRP A 10 15.91 7.67 3.24
N ILE A 11 15.04 7.42 4.21
CA ILE A 11 15.41 7.21 5.61
C ILE A 11 15.15 5.73 5.91
N ILE A 12 16.21 4.99 6.16
CA ILE A 12 16.16 3.58 6.53
C ILE A 12 16.55 3.50 7.99
N LEU A 13 15.64 3.02 8.82
CA LEU A 13 15.85 2.87 10.24
C LEU A 13 16.29 1.44 10.58
N ARG A 14 16.88 1.28 11.76
CA ARG A 14 17.33 -0.03 12.27
C ARG A 14 16.17 -1.03 12.23
N GLY A 15 16.46 -2.30 11.89
CA GLY A 15 15.44 -3.35 11.72
C GLY A 15 14.76 -3.34 10.35
N SER A 16 15.25 -2.56 9.37
CA SER A 16 14.77 -2.63 7.99
C SER A 16 15.62 -3.59 7.16
N HIS A 17 14.96 -4.47 6.42
CA HIS A 17 15.58 -5.38 5.46
C HIS A 17 15.18 -4.99 4.04
N ILE A 18 16.17 -4.79 3.17
CA ILE A 18 15.95 -4.30 1.81
C ILE A 18 16.64 -5.24 0.83
N GLN A 19 15.84 -5.84 -0.05
CA GLN A 19 16.32 -6.68 -1.15
C GLN A 19 15.79 -6.13 -2.47
N ILE A 20 16.69 -5.64 -3.32
CA ILE A 20 16.35 -5.00 -4.59
C ILE A 20 17.15 -5.63 -5.71
N ASP A 21 16.47 -6.21 -6.71
CA ASP A 21 17.12 -6.70 -7.92
C ASP A 21 17.81 -5.55 -8.67
N LYS A 22 18.91 -5.87 -9.34
CA LYS A 22 19.71 -4.87 -10.09
C LYS A 22 18.95 -4.17 -11.22
N THR A 23 17.87 -4.76 -11.73
CA THR A 23 17.04 -4.21 -12.80
C THR A 23 15.85 -3.40 -12.27
N ALA A 24 15.55 -3.49 -10.97
CA ALA A 24 14.47 -2.72 -10.35
C ALA A 24 14.81 -1.22 -10.29
N ARG A 25 13.77 -0.38 -10.31
CA ARG A 25 13.90 1.08 -10.33
C ARG A 25 13.18 1.72 -9.15
N ILE A 26 13.84 2.65 -8.48
CA ILE A 26 13.24 3.46 -7.42
C ILE A 26 13.37 4.93 -7.78
N HIS A 27 12.24 5.64 -7.82
CA HIS A 27 12.15 7.07 -8.06
C HIS A 27 11.62 7.79 -6.82
N LEU A 28 12.50 8.49 -6.11
CA LEU A 28 12.12 9.27 -4.92
C LEU A 28 12.08 10.75 -5.29
N LYS A 29 10.90 11.37 -5.24
CA LYS A 29 10.69 12.81 -5.36
C LYS A 29 10.50 13.48 -4.00
N ALA A 30 10.23 12.70 -2.95
CA ALA A 30 10.04 13.17 -1.59
C ALA A 30 10.64 12.19 -0.58
N GLN A 31 10.45 12.46 0.72
CA GLN A 31 10.94 11.60 1.78
C GLN A 31 10.18 10.27 1.82
N PHE A 32 10.91 9.17 1.84
CA PHE A 32 10.41 7.83 2.09
C PHE A 32 11.13 7.26 3.32
N SER A 33 10.38 6.97 4.37
CA SER A 33 10.93 6.46 5.63
C SER A 33 10.50 5.00 5.82
N MET A 34 11.43 4.15 6.26
CA MET A 34 11.19 2.74 6.59
C MET A 34 11.66 2.44 8.00
N GLY A 35 10.81 1.74 8.76
CA GLY A 35 11.07 1.35 10.15
C GLY A 35 10.51 2.34 11.16
N ASN A 36 10.72 2.07 12.46
CA ASN A 36 10.20 2.91 13.54
C ASN A 36 11.32 3.56 14.34
N ARG A 37 11.11 4.82 14.70
CA ARG A 37 12.02 5.56 15.60
C ARG A 37 11.76 5.29 17.09
N ARG A 38 10.61 4.68 17.44
CA ARG A 38 10.12 4.63 18.82
C ARG A 38 10.53 3.39 19.61
N VAL A 39 10.88 2.28 18.93
CA VAL A 39 11.19 1.02 19.61
C VAL A 39 12.57 0.52 19.19
N ILE A 40 13.56 0.68 20.08
CA ILE A 40 14.96 0.28 19.83
C ILE A 40 15.14 -1.26 19.89
N SER A 41 14.21 -1.98 20.51
CA SER A 41 14.31 -3.41 20.81
C SER A 41 13.28 -4.30 20.10
N SER A 42 12.53 -3.78 19.13
CA SER A 42 11.56 -4.61 18.40
C SER A 42 12.29 -5.64 17.51
N PRO A 43 12.00 -6.94 17.65
CA PRO A 43 12.49 -7.96 16.73
C PRO A 43 11.84 -7.88 15.35
N ASN A 44 10.87 -6.99 15.16
CA ASN A 44 10.06 -6.88 13.95
C ASN A 44 10.85 -6.20 12.83
N VAL A 45 10.89 -6.84 11.69
CA VAL A 45 11.66 -6.40 10.52
C VAL A 45 10.74 -5.81 9.47
N THR A 46 10.92 -4.53 9.17
CA THR A 46 10.28 -3.90 8.01
C THR A 46 11.00 -4.31 6.73
N LYS A 47 10.27 -4.86 5.76
CA LYS A 47 10.86 -5.42 4.55
C LYS A 47 10.41 -4.68 3.29
N LEU A 48 11.37 -4.41 2.41
CA LEU A 48 11.11 -4.02 1.02
C LEU A 48 11.84 -5.00 0.11
N GLN A 49 11.07 -5.80 -0.61
CA GLN A 49 11.58 -6.70 -1.64
C GLN A 49 11.11 -6.20 -3.02
N MET A 50 12.05 -6.09 -3.95
CA MET A 50 11.78 -5.69 -5.32
C MET A 50 12.45 -6.68 -6.27
N ASP A 51 11.63 -7.42 -7.03
CA ASP A 51 12.10 -8.38 -8.01
C ASP A 51 12.51 -7.69 -9.32
N LYS A 52 12.88 -8.48 -10.34
CA LYS A 52 13.33 -7.98 -11.64
C LYS A 52 12.29 -7.06 -12.30
N TRP A 53 12.76 -5.97 -12.89
CA TRP A 53 11.99 -5.02 -13.69
C TRP A 53 10.86 -4.30 -12.95
N THR A 54 10.86 -4.36 -11.63
CA THR A 54 9.84 -3.69 -10.79
C THR A 54 10.15 -2.22 -10.58
N THR A 55 9.12 -1.45 -10.21
CA THR A 55 9.26 0.00 -10.01
C THR A 55 8.58 0.44 -8.73
N LEU A 56 9.28 1.24 -7.92
CA LEU A 56 8.73 1.99 -6.78
C LEU A 56 8.86 3.50 -7.08
N ILE A 57 7.74 4.22 -7.00
CA ILE A 57 7.70 5.67 -7.16
C ILE A 57 7.14 6.29 -5.88
N VAL A 58 7.87 7.23 -5.28
CA VAL A 58 7.44 7.98 -4.10
C VAL A 58 7.38 9.47 -4.47
N ASN A 59 6.17 9.99 -4.66
CA ASN A 59 5.93 11.36 -5.10
C ASN A 59 5.85 12.37 -3.97
N GLY A 60 5.35 11.98 -2.79
CA GLY A 60 5.21 12.81 -1.59
C GLY A 60 5.75 12.09 -0.36
N LYS A 61 5.81 12.77 0.78
CA LYS A 61 6.29 12.17 2.02
C LYS A 61 5.45 10.95 2.37
N PHE A 62 6.14 9.81 2.58
CA PHE A 62 5.51 8.55 2.90
C PHE A 62 6.32 7.80 3.97
N ASP A 63 5.65 7.45 5.06
CA ASP A 63 6.27 6.79 6.20
C ASP A 63 5.75 5.35 6.34
N MET A 64 6.65 4.37 6.45
CA MET A 64 6.35 2.97 6.76
C MET A 64 6.80 2.64 8.16
N ASN A 65 5.88 2.18 8.99
CA ASN A 65 6.19 1.72 10.34
C ASN A 65 6.73 0.28 10.35
N GLU A 66 7.06 -0.20 11.53
CA GLU A 66 7.69 -1.49 11.74
C GLU A 66 6.84 -2.68 11.28
N ASN A 67 7.50 -3.80 11.01
CA ASN A 67 6.90 -5.06 10.55
C ASN A 67 6.05 -4.93 9.28
N THR A 68 6.21 -3.85 8.53
CA THR A 68 5.56 -3.68 7.23
C THR A 68 6.33 -4.44 6.16
N ASN A 69 5.60 -5.16 5.30
CA ASN A 69 6.15 -6.00 4.25
C ASN A 69 5.68 -5.49 2.90
N ILE A 70 6.58 -4.96 2.08
CA ILE A 70 6.29 -4.61 0.70
C ILE A 70 7.07 -5.55 -0.22
N TRP A 71 6.33 -6.27 -1.05
CA TRP A 71 6.89 -7.09 -2.11
C TRP A 71 6.36 -6.63 -3.46
N ILE A 72 7.26 -6.12 -4.31
CA ILE A 72 6.95 -5.75 -5.70
C ILE A 72 7.56 -6.81 -6.61
N THR A 73 6.71 -7.50 -7.36
CA THR A 73 7.06 -8.67 -8.16
C THR A 73 6.47 -8.60 -9.57
N HIS A 74 6.81 -9.55 -10.47
CA HIS A 74 6.23 -9.65 -11.82
C HIS A 74 6.25 -8.35 -12.63
N SER A 75 7.33 -7.58 -12.56
CA SER A 75 7.45 -6.25 -13.18
C SER A 75 6.41 -5.22 -12.68
N GLY A 76 5.86 -5.43 -11.50
CA GLY A 76 4.88 -4.57 -10.87
C GLY A 76 5.37 -3.16 -10.60
N SER A 77 4.44 -2.23 -10.46
CA SER A 77 4.69 -0.82 -10.18
C SER A 77 3.89 -0.34 -8.99
N LEU A 78 4.58 0.02 -7.89
CA LEU A 78 3.98 0.62 -6.70
C LEU A 78 4.22 2.13 -6.70
N ILE A 79 3.14 2.90 -6.60
CA ILE A 79 3.18 4.36 -6.59
C ILE A 79 2.59 4.85 -5.27
N LEU A 80 3.39 5.58 -4.49
CA LEU A 80 3.04 6.17 -3.21
C LEU A 80 3.05 7.70 -3.34
N ASN A 81 1.89 8.35 -3.20
CA ASN A 81 1.83 9.81 -3.33
C ASN A 81 2.12 10.52 -2.01
N SER A 82 1.37 10.28 -0.95
CA SER A 82 1.75 10.70 0.41
C SER A 82 0.90 9.99 1.47
N GLY A 83 1.38 9.93 2.69
CA GLY A 83 0.66 9.30 3.79
C GLY A 83 1.55 8.45 4.68
N PHE A 84 0.93 7.52 5.38
CA PHE A 84 1.66 6.58 6.22
C PHE A 84 1.01 5.20 6.26
N ILE A 85 1.83 4.22 6.56
CA ILE A 85 1.47 2.84 6.81
C ILE A 85 1.85 2.51 8.25
N ASN A 86 0.88 2.07 9.04
CA ASN A 86 1.13 1.57 10.39
C ASN A 86 1.78 0.18 10.37
N GLU A 87 1.94 -0.40 11.55
CA GLU A 87 2.63 -1.67 11.75
C GLU A 87 1.91 -2.85 11.10
N ASP A 88 2.62 -3.94 10.87
CA ASP A 88 2.08 -5.24 10.43
C ASP A 88 1.36 -5.20 9.07
N VAL A 89 1.58 -4.20 8.23
CA VAL A 89 0.93 -4.08 6.92
C VAL A 89 1.68 -4.91 5.88
N THR A 90 0.93 -5.58 5.00
CA THR A 90 1.48 -6.30 3.86
C THR A 90 0.97 -5.71 2.54
N ILE A 91 1.90 -5.36 1.64
CA ILE A 91 1.58 -4.95 0.27
C ILE A 91 2.26 -5.91 -0.71
N THR A 92 1.46 -6.59 -1.54
CA THR A 92 1.97 -7.39 -2.66
C THR A 92 1.54 -6.75 -3.97
N CYS A 93 2.51 -6.28 -4.75
CA CYS A 93 2.27 -5.57 -6.01
C CYS A 93 2.89 -6.35 -7.17
N ALA A 94 2.05 -7.05 -7.95
CA ALA A 94 2.48 -7.82 -9.12
C ALA A 94 2.15 -7.10 -10.45
N LYS A 95 1.19 -6.20 -10.45
CA LYS A 95 0.81 -5.43 -11.64
C LYS A 95 0.94 -3.93 -11.39
N ARG A 96 0.06 -3.35 -10.61
CA ARG A 96 0.10 -1.93 -10.28
C ARG A 96 -0.74 -1.60 -9.06
N ILE A 97 -0.14 -0.95 -8.09
CA ILE A 97 -0.84 -0.38 -6.94
C ILE A 97 -0.53 1.11 -6.89
N ILE A 98 -1.57 1.93 -6.81
CA ILE A 98 -1.47 3.38 -6.60
C ILE A 98 -2.09 3.70 -5.26
N ILE A 99 -1.34 4.38 -4.39
CA ILE A 99 -1.82 4.95 -3.15
C ILE A 99 -1.78 6.47 -3.28
N GLY A 100 -2.95 7.11 -3.16
CA GLY A 100 -3.17 8.53 -3.32
C GLY A 100 -2.51 9.37 -2.24
N LYS A 101 -2.85 10.66 -2.21
CA LYS A 101 -2.34 11.61 -1.22
C LYS A 101 -3.06 11.45 0.11
N ASN A 102 -2.36 11.76 1.20
CA ASN A 102 -2.91 11.72 2.56
C ASN A 102 -3.59 10.37 2.88
N ALA A 103 -2.97 9.27 2.47
CA ALA A 103 -3.47 7.93 2.76
C ALA A 103 -3.12 7.52 4.19
N HIS A 104 -4.12 7.02 4.93
CA HIS A 104 -3.97 6.52 6.29
C HIS A 104 -4.24 5.02 6.31
N ILE A 105 -3.19 4.23 6.39
CA ILE A 105 -3.28 2.76 6.37
C ILE A 105 -3.00 2.25 7.78
N ALA A 106 -4.04 1.71 8.41
CA ALA A 106 -3.97 1.21 9.78
C ALA A 106 -3.20 -0.11 9.87
N ARG A 107 -2.89 -0.50 11.10
CA ARG A 107 -2.17 -1.73 11.42
C ARG A 107 -2.84 -2.98 10.85
N GLY A 108 -2.03 -3.93 10.38
CA GLY A 108 -2.47 -5.26 9.93
C GLY A 108 -3.22 -5.27 8.60
N VAL A 109 -3.26 -4.16 7.86
CA VAL A 109 -3.91 -4.09 6.55
C VAL A 109 -3.15 -4.95 5.53
N VAL A 110 -3.91 -5.61 4.65
CA VAL A 110 -3.37 -6.35 3.50
C VAL A 110 -3.86 -5.70 2.20
N ILE A 111 -2.93 -5.35 1.31
CA ILE A 111 -3.23 -4.84 -0.03
C ILE A 111 -2.53 -5.74 -1.04
N ARG A 112 -3.29 -6.42 -1.90
CA ARG A 112 -2.69 -7.30 -2.90
C ARG A 112 -3.44 -7.26 -4.23
N ASP A 113 -2.71 -7.00 -5.30
CA ASP A 113 -3.23 -6.95 -6.66
C ASP A 113 -3.10 -8.27 -7.44
N TYR A 114 -2.71 -9.34 -6.73
CA TYR A 114 -2.31 -10.63 -7.28
C TYR A 114 -2.75 -11.80 -6.40
N ASP A 115 -3.27 -12.89 -7.00
CA ASP A 115 -3.77 -14.05 -6.26
C ASP A 115 -2.73 -15.16 -6.03
N GLY A 116 -1.65 -15.19 -6.78
CA GLY A 116 -0.62 -16.22 -6.64
C GLY A 116 -0.90 -17.53 -7.39
N HIS A 117 -2.16 -17.84 -7.67
CA HIS A 117 -2.58 -19.05 -8.38
C HIS A 117 -3.48 -18.73 -9.55
N TYR A 118 -3.55 -19.65 -10.50
CA TYR A 118 -4.39 -19.52 -11.70
C TYR A 118 -5.68 -20.33 -11.51
N ILE A 119 -6.78 -19.79 -11.99
CA ILE A 119 -8.07 -20.49 -12.11
C ILE A 119 -8.31 -20.69 -13.61
N GLU A 120 -8.65 -21.92 -14.03
CA GLU A 120 -8.93 -22.28 -15.42
C GLU A 120 -10.27 -21.69 -15.88
N ASP A 121 -10.25 -20.37 -16.11
CA ASP A 121 -11.37 -19.58 -16.62
C ASP A 121 -10.80 -18.53 -17.58
N ALA A 122 -11.33 -18.47 -18.81
CA ALA A 122 -10.84 -17.56 -19.85
C ALA A 122 -10.95 -16.07 -19.44
N SER A 123 -11.87 -15.71 -18.57
CA SER A 123 -12.06 -14.36 -18.04
C SER A 123 -11.16 -14.04 -16.82
N TYR A 124 -10.60 -15.08 -16.18
CA TYR A 124 -9.79 -14.91 -14.97
C TYR A 124 -8.46 -14.20 -15.26
N ARG A 125 -8.11 -13.32 -14.37
CA ARG A 125 -6.82 -12.62 -14.38
C ARG A 125 -6.20 -12.72 -12.99
N THR A 126 -5.02 -13.33 -12.89
CA THR A 126 -4.27 -13.48 -11.64
C THR A 126 -3.92 -12.14 -11.00
N ALA A 127 -3.69 -11.10 -11.79
CA ALA A 127 -3.38 -9.76 -11.33
C ALA A 127 -4.28 -8.71 -11.98
N LYS A 128 -4.85 -7.80 -11.15
CA LYS A 128 -5.60 -6.60 -11.59
C LYS A 128 -5.17 -5.40 -10.75
N PRO A 129 -4.97 -4.21 -11.36
CA PRO A 129 -4.49 -3.04 -10.63
C PRO A 129 -5.38 -2.66 -9.46
N ILE A 130 -4.78 -2.07 -8.42
CA ILE A 130 -5.50 -1.43 -7.31
C ILE A 130 -5.22 0.07 -7.37
N THR A 131 -6.26 0.88 -7.17
CA THR A 131 -6.14 2.33 -7.00
C THR A 131 -6.81 2.75 -5.72
N ILE A 132 -6.06 3.36 -4.82
CA ILE A 132 -6.55 3.99 -3.59
C ILE A 132 -6.45 5.50 -3.82
N GLY A 133 -7.59 6.18 -3.74
CA GLY A 133 -7.69 7.61 -3.97
C GLY A 133 -7.03 8.46 -2.89
N ASP A 134 -7.23 9.77 -2.99
CA ASP A 134 -6.72 10.74 -2.03
C ASP A 134 -7.58 10.74 -0.75
N ASN A 135 -6.96 11.03 0.39
CA ASN A 135 -7.62 11.12 1.70
C ASN A 135 -8.45 9.85 2.02
N VAL A 136 -7.88 8.67 1.79
CA VAL A 136 -8.51 7.38 2.13
C VAL A 136 -7.98 6.88 3.46
N TRP A 137 -8.91 6.45 4.33
CA TRP A 137 -8.58 5.75 5.56
C TRP A 137 -8.92 4.27 5.43
N ILE A 138 -7.92 3.41 5.55
CA ILE A 138 -8.09 1.95 5.59
C ILE A 138 -7.93 1.50 7.02
N GLY A 139 -9.02 0.98 7.59
CA GLY A 139 -9.13 0.55 8.98
C GLY A 139 -8.33 -0.71 9.30
N TYR A 140 -8.18 -0.97 10.59
CA TYR A 140 -7.42 -2.08 11.17
C TYR A 140 -7.77 -3.43 10.54
N ARG A 141 -6.75 -4.17 10.11
CA ARG A 141 -6.88 -5.51 9.49
C ARG A 141 -7.82 -5.59 8.27
N ALA A 142 -8.11 -4.49 7.61
CA ALA A 142 -8.85 -4.56 6.36
C ALA A 142 -8.01 -5.18 5.24
N MET A 143 -8.68 -5.77 4.26
CA MET A 143 -8.05 -6.40 3.10
C MET A 143 -8.57 -5.77 1.81
N ILE A 144 -7.66 -5.30 0.94
CA ILE A 144 -7.98 -4.74 -0.37
C ILE A 144 -7.48 -5.70 -1.44
N LEU A 145 -8.41 -6.23 -2.23
CA LEU A 145 -8.10 -7.24 -3.23
C LEU A 145 -7.95 -6.67 -4.64
N LYS A 146 -7.38 -7.45 -5.52
CA LYS A 146 -7.08 -7.10 -6.90
C LYS A 146 -8.27 -6.48 -7.65
N GLY A 147 -7.99 -5.48 -8.47
CA GLY A 147 -8.98 -4.83 -9.35
C GLY A 147 -9.85 -3.78 -8.66
N VAL A 148 -9.60 -3.47 -7.38
CA VAL A 148 -10.41 -2.53 -6.62
C VAL A 148 -9.91 -1.09 -6.84
N THR A 149 -10.85 -0.17 -7.05
CA THR A 149 -10.64 1.26 -6.94
C THR A 149 -11.41 1.80 -5.73
N ILE A 150 -10.70 2.46 -4.80
CA ILE A 150 -11.30 3.17 -3.67
C ILE A 150 -11.29 4.67 -3.99
N GLY A 151 -12.48 5.28 -4.05
CA GLY A 151 -12.64 6.70 -4.34
C GLY A 151 -12.12 7.59 -3.20
N ASN A 152 -11.87 8.85 -3.54
CA ASN A 152 -11.35 9.86 -2.60
C ASN A 152 -12.24 10.02 -1.37
N ASN A 153 -11.65 10.41 -0.24
CA ASN A 153 -12.34 10.68 1.03
C ASN A 153 -13.12 9.49 1.60
N SER A 154 -12.85 8.28 1.17
CA SER A 154 -13.57 7.09 1.64
C SER A 154 -12.87 6.41 2.81
N VAL A 155 -13.64 5.66 3.57
CA VAL A 155 -13.18 4.90 4.73
C VAL A 155 -13.53 3.42 4.52
N VAL A 156 -12.55 2.57 4.70
CA VAL A 156 -12.75 1.12 4.82
C VAL A 156 -12.73 0.78 6.31
N ALA A 157 -13.82 0.25 6.82
CA ALA A 157 -13.92 -0.12 8.23
C ALA A 157 -12.96 -1.27 8.59
N ALA A 158 -12.66 -1.42 9.88
CA ALA A 158 -11.80 -2.49 10.37
C ALA A 158 -12.34 -3.88 9.99
N ASN A 159 -11.43 -4.84 9.75
CA ASN A 159 -11.72 -6.24 9.38
C ASN A 159 -12.57 -6.42 8.10
N SER A 160 -12.65 -5.40 7.24
CA SER A 160 -13.42 -5.47 6.00
C SER A 160 -12.60 -6.08 4.86
N VAL A 161 -13.26 -6.84 3.97
CA VAL A 161 -12.66 -7.39 2.75
C VAL A 161 -13.27 -6.71 1.54
N VAL A 162 -12.50 -5.82 0.91
CA VAL A 162 -12.94 -5.04 -0.25
C VAL A 162 -12.65 -5.81 -1.52
N THR A 163 -13.71 -6.23 -2.21
CA THR A 163 -13.67 -7.02 -3.45
C THR A 163 -14.27 -6.28 -4.65
N LYS A 164 -14.89 -5.10 -4.42
CA LYS A 164 -15.52 -4.26 -5.43
C LYS A 164 -15.12 -2.80 -5.25
N ASN A 165 -15.29 -2.00 -6.30
CA ASN A 165 -15.00 -0.58 -6.25
C ASN A 165 -15.83 0.13 -5.17
N VAL A 166 -15.20 1.08 -4.49
CA VAL A 166 -15.80 1.94 -3.47
C VAL A 166 -15.93 3.34 -4.05
N PRO A 167 -17.15 3.90 -4.14
CA PRO A 167 -17.36 5.29 -4.56
C PRO A 167 -16.66 6.28 -3.60
N PRO A 168 -16.40 7.52 -4.04
CA PRO A 168 -15.85 8.54 -3.16
C PRO A 168 -16.84 8.92 -2.03
N ASN A 169 -16.29 9.44 -0.94
CA ASN A 169 -17.05 9.92 0.22
C ASN A 169 -17.96 8.85 0.86
N CYS A 170 -17.51 7.60 0.90
CA CYS A 170 -18.27 6.47 1.45
C CYS A 170 -17.53 5.78 2.59
N ILE A 171 -18.30 5.17 3.51
CA ILE A 171 -17.80 4.14 4.42
C ILE A 171 -18.26 2.78 3.91
N VAL A 172 -17.32 1.86 3.78
CA VAL A 172 -17.60 0.44 3.49
C VAL A 172 -17.21 -0.43 4.65
N ALA A 173 -17.98 -1.50 4.90
CA ALA A 173 -17.73 -2.44 5.98
C ALA A 173 -18.17 -3.86 5.62
N GLY A 174 -17.55 -4.87 6.25
CA GLY A 174 -17.93 -6.26 6.18
C GLY A 174 -17.07 -7.12 5.26
N ASN A 175 -17.40 -8.40 5.16
CA ASN A 175 -16.78 -9.39 4.27
C ASN A 175 -17.88 -10.15 3.50
N PRO A 176 -18.07 -9.91 2.18
CA PRO A 176 -17.45 -8.83 1.41
C PRO A 176 -17.96 -7.44 1.85
N ALA A 177 -17.11 -6.42 1.71
CA ALA A 177 -17.44 -5.05 2.12
C ALA A 177 -18.57 -4.45 1.27
N LYS A 178 -19.53 -3.82 1.96
CA LYS A 178 -20.67 -3.09 1.36
C LYS A 178 -20.68 -1.64 1.85
N ILE A 179 -21.27 -0.73 1.08
CA ILE A 179 -21.46 0.65 1.49
C ILE A 179 -22.43 0.67 2.67
N ILE A 180 -21.99 1.22 3.80
CA ILE A 180 -22.83 1.42 4.99
C ILE A 180 -23.18 2.88 5.23
N ARG A 181 -22.45 3.81 4.60
CA ARG A 181 -22.72 5.24 4.66
C ARG A 181 -22.13 5.95 3.45
N SER A 182 -22.85 6.91 2.90
CA SER A 182 -22.41 7.79 1.82
C SER A 182 -22.42 9.25 2.26
N GLY A 183 -21.75 10.13 1.48
CA GLY A 183 -21.74 11.58 1.75
C GLY A 183 -20.91 11.95 2.99
N ILE A 184 -19.91 11.13 3.34
CA ILE A 184 -19.04 11.40 4.49
C ILE A 184 -17.95 12.42 4.13
N ASN A 185 -17.49 13.13 5.15
CA ASN A 185 -16.21 13.84 5.16
C ASN A 185 -15.50 13.47 6.47
N TRP A 186 -14.27 12.96 6.37
CA TRP A 186 -13.48 12.61 7.53
C TRP A 186 -12.15 13.38 7.52
N ARG A 187 -11.61 13.61 8.69
CA ARG A 187 -10.30 14.25 8.86
C ARG A 187 -9.52 13.50 9.93
N SER A 188 -8.22 13.39 9.75
CA SER A 188 -7.32 12.96 10.82
C SER A 188 -7.37 13.99 11.95
N LYS A 189 -7.49 13.54 13.21
CA LYS A 189 -7.16 14.40 14.33
C LYS A 189 -5.65 14.68 14.25
N GLN A 190 -5.29 15.95 14.15
CA GLN A 190 -3.91 16.42 14.29
C GLN A 190 -3.41 16.19 15.70
#